data_213d603bee2e10e421b5b67770de1ae1
#
_entry.id   213d603bee2e10e421b5b67770de1ae1
#
_cell.length_a   1.000
_cell.length_b   1.000
_cell.length_c   1.000
_cell.angle_alpha   90.00
_cell.angle_beta   90.00
_cell.angle_gamma   90.00
#
_symmetry.space_group_name_H-M   'P 1'
#
loop_
_entity.id
_entity.type
_entity.pdbx_description
1 polymer ?
#
loop_
_entity_poly.entity_id
_entity_poly.type
_entity_poly.pdbx_seq_one_letter_code
_entity_poly.pdbx_strand_id
1 'polypeptide(L)'
;YNLPISKNQLIKSFSEIKLKKYPLVLKIMSKQVIHKSEIKGVRIVHNKEESEKNFKELLAIVKRRKIKLQGILVQEYHEGLQVIIGIKKDPVFGHVILCGAGGIYTEILKDVSIRACPITIKDAESMINNLKVKEVFYGARSLKVNVKNLQKILVKTSQIPLKYKKIQELDINPLILNEKTEKIVDARMIIEK
;
A
#
# COMPACT_ATOMS: atom_id res chain seq x y z
N TYR A 1 -16.06 -4.62 -0.20
CA TYR A 1 -15.72 -3.52 0.73
C TYR A 1 -15.44 -2.20 0.01
N ASN A 2 -15.31 -2.21 -1.34
CA ASN A 2 -15.04 -1.02 -2.17
C ASN A 2 -13.87 -0.18 -1.62
N LEU A 3 -12.76 -0.83 -1.34
CA LEU A 3 -11.52 -0.15 -0.99
C LEU A 3 -10.91 0.52 -2.24
N PRO A 4 -10.32 1.72 -2.10
CA PRO A 4 -9.85 2.53 -3.23
C PRO A 4 -8.50 1.99 -3.77
N ILE A 5 -8.54 0.98 -4.63
CA ILE A 5 -7.33 0.41 -5.24
C ILE A 5 -6.90 1.28 -6.42
N SER A 6 -5.60 1.55 -6.54
CA SER A 6 -5.02 2.22 -7.70
C SER A 6 -5.22 1.39 -8.96
N LYS A 7 -5.51 2.05 -10.10
CA LYS A 7 -5.58 1.35 -11.39
C LYS A 7 -4.23 0.75 -11.72
N ASN A 8 -4.24 -0.50 -12.10
CA ASN A 8 -3.04 -1.25 -12.41
C ASN A 8 -3.29 -2.32 -13.48
N GLN A 9 -2.21 -2.81 -14.06
CA GLN A 9 -2.20 -3.86 -15.04
C GLN A 9 -0.94 -4.72 -14.87
N LEU A 10 -1.09 -6.03 -14.77
CA LEU A 10 0.05 -6.96 -14.81
C LEU A 10 0.34 -7.32 -16.27
N ILE A 11 1.59 -7.13 -16.70
CA ILE A 11 2.04 -7.39 -18.06
C ILE A 11 3.26 -8.32 -18.09
N LYS A 12 3.41 -9.04 -19.18
CA LYS A 12 4.61 -9.86 -19.48
C LYS A 12 5.46 -9.25 -20.59
N SER A 13 4.85 -8.45 -21.45
CA SER A 13 5.50 -7.73 -22.55
C SER A 13 5.19 -6.24 -22.47
N PHE A 14 6.13 -5.39 -22.88
CA PHE A 14 5.97 -3.94 -22.89
C PHE A 14 4.80 -3.48 -23.78
N SER A 15 4.56 -4.18 -24.88
CA SER A 15 3.46 -3.90 -25.83
C SER A 15 2.06 -4.05 -25.22
N GLU A 16 1.93 -4.73 -24.09
CA GLU A 16 0.64 -4.94 -23.40
C GLU A 16 0.17 -3.71 -22.59
N ILE A 17 1.00 -2.66 -22.43
CA ILE A 17 0.65 -1.48 -21.61
C ILE A 17 -0.54 -0.75 -22.21
N LYS A 18 -1.64 -0.70 -21.45
CA LYS A 18 -2.88 0.03 -21.79
C LYS A 18 -2.98 1.37 -21.05
N LEU A 19 -2.31 1.53 -19.88
CA LEU A 19 -2.27 2.77 -19.14
C LEU A 19 -1.38 3.77 -19.88
N LYS A 20 -1.95 4.92 -20.27
CA LYS A 20 -1.25 5.94 -21.09
C LYS A 20 -1.00 7.24 -20.34
N LYS A 21 -1.59 7.42 -19.15
CA LYS A 21 -1.47 8.66 -18.37
C LYS A 21 -0.27 8.56 -17.45
N TYR A 22 0.76 9.31 -17.74
CA TYR A 22 1.96 9.43 -16.92
C TYR A 22 1.79 10.47 -15.79
N PRO A 23 2.59 10.35 -14.69
CA PRO A 23 3.58 9.31 -14.43
C PRO A 23 2.96 7.96 -14.10
N LEU A 24 3.72 6.87 -14.39
CA LEU A 24 3.37 5.50 -14.04
C LEU A 24 4.41 4.88 -13.11
N VAL A 25 4.03 3.81 -12.42
CA VAL A 25 4.93 3.00 -11.60
C VAL A 25 5.04 1.61 -12.19
N LEU A 26 6.27 1.13 -12.42
CA LEU A 26 6.57 -0.23 -12.82
C LEU A 26 7.08 -1.00 -11.61
N LYS A 27 6.54 -2.19 -11.33
CA LYS A 27 6.91 -3.01 -10.17
C LYS A 27 7.14 -4.47 -10.59
N ILE A 28 8.25 -5.08 -10.14
CA ILE A 28 8.44 -6.53 -10.27
C ILE A 28 7.40 -7.26 -9.42
N MET A 29 6.67 -8.20 -10.02
CA MET A 29 5.74 -9.09 -9.30
C MET A 29 6.30 -10.50 -9.25
N SER A 30 6.57 -10.96 -8.02
CA SER A 30 7.08 -12.30 -7.74
C SER A 30 6.70 -12.72 -6.33
N LYS A 31 6.39 -14.01 -6.14
CA LYS A 31 6.16 -14.57 -4.80
C LYS A 31 7.44 -14.60 -3.94
N GLN A 32 8.62 -14.53 -4.58
CA GLN A 32 9.93 -14.58 -3.91
C GLN A 32 10.40 -13.20 -3.43
N VAL A 33 9.79 -12.11 -3.92
CA VAL A 33 10.22 -10.73 -3.64
C VAL A 33 9.15 -10.02 -2.82
N ILE A 34 9.38 -9.88 -1.53
CA ILE A 34 8.50 -9.17 -0.61
C ILE A 34 8.84 -7.68 -0.62
N HIS A 35 10.12 -7.33 -0.41
CA HIS A 35 10.62 -5.95 -0.37
C HIS A 35 11.17 -5.52 -1.73
N LYS A 36 10.28 -5.09 -2.61
CA LYS A 36 10.60 -4.72 -4.00
C LYS A 36 11.60 -3.56 -4.09
N SER A 37 11.55 -2.62 -3.14
CA SER A 37 12.43 -1.45 -3.10
C SER A 37 13.89 -1.81 -2.87
N GLU A 38 14.19 -2.80 -2.01
CA GLU A 38 15.56 -3.25 -1.70
C GLU A 38 16.31 -3.79 -2.93
N ILE A 39 15.57 -4.41 -3.84
CA ILE A 39 16.15 -4.93 -5.09
C ILE A 39 16.08 -3.91 -6.23
N LYS A 40 15.71 -2.67 -5.94
CA LYS A 40 15.41 -1.65 -6.96
C LYS A 40 14.34 -2.12 -7.97
N GLY A 41 13.38 -2.91 -7.51
CA GLY A 41 12.30 -3.51 -8.30
C GLY A 41 11.09 -2.62 -8.53
N VAL A 42 11.16 -1.32 -8.15
CA VAL A 42 10.13 -0.31 -8.35
C VAL A 42 10.75 0.87 -9.12
N ARG A 43 10.04 1.37 -10.13
CA ARG A 43 10.45 2.50 -10.96
C ARG A 43 9.28 3.43 -11.19
N ILE A 44 9.48 4.73 -11.00
CA ILE A 44 8.57 5.77 -11.46
C ILE A 44 9.06 6.21 -12.84
N VAL A 45 8.14 6.35 -13.78
CA VAL A 45 8.44 6.67 -15.18
C VAL A 45 7.50 7.78 -15.67
N HIS A 46 8.03 8.74 -16.40
CA HIS A 46 7.31 9.97 -16.77
C HIS A 46 6.87 10.02 -18.24
N ASN A 47 7.35 9.09 -19.06
CA ASN A 47 7.02 9.00 -20.48
C ASN A 47 7.20 7.56 -20.98
N LYS A 48 6.89 7.34 -22.27
CA LYS A 48 6.95 6.03 -22.91
C LYS A 48 8.38 5.51 -23.03
N GLU A 49 9.32 6.39 -23.38
CA GLU A 49 10.74 6.05 -23.57
C GLU A 49 11.37 5.58 -22.26
N GLU A 50 11.13 6.33 -21.17
CA GLU A 50 11.55 5.92 -19.83
C GLU A 50 10.91 4.59 -19.41
N SER A 51 9.63 4.39 -19.74
CA SER A 51 8.92 3.16 -19.41
C SER A 51 9.55 1.96 -20.10
N GLU A 52 9.88 2.05 -21.38
CA GLU A 52 10.51 0.98 -22.13
C GLU A 52 11.91 0.66 -21.61
N LYS A 53 12.72 1.69 -21.35
CA LYS A 53 14.04 1.53 -20.76
C LYS A 53 13.96 0.83 -19.40
N ASN A 54 13.14 1.36 -18.48
CA ASN A 54 13.02 0.81 -17.14
C ASN A 54 12.39 -0.59 -17.12
N PHE A 55 11.48 -0.89 -18.03
CA PHE A 55 10.94 -2.24 -18.20
C PHE A 55 12.06 -3.25 -18.53
N LYS A 56 12.95 -2.93 -19.48
CA LYS A 56 14.11 -3.75 -19.83
C LYS A 56 15.07 -3.91 -18.65
N GLU A 57 15.34 -2.84 -17.89
CA GLU A 57 16.18 -2.89 -16.69
C GLU A 57 15.58 -3.78 -15.60
N LEU A 58 14.26 -3.71 -15.36
CA LEU A 58 13.58 -4.59 -14.38
C LEU A 58 13.69 -6.06 -14.79
N LEU A 59 13.56 -6.39 -16.09
CA LEU A 59 13.76 -7.74 -16.59
C LEU A 59 15.22 -8.21 -16.41
N ALA A 60 16.19 -7.31 -16.60
CA ALA A 60 17.61 -7.63 -16.35
C ALA A 60 17.88 -7.93 -14.86
N ILE A 61 17.27 -7.19 -13.92
CA ILE A 61 17.33 -7.48 -12.48
C ILE A 61 16.75 -8.88 -12.19
N VAL A 62 15.59 -9.20 -12.75
CA VAL A 62 14.94 -10.50 -12.61
C VAL A 62 15.84 -11.63 -13.07
N LYS A 63 16.43 -11.50 -14.27
CA LYS A 63 17.35 -12.48 -14.84
C LYS A 63 18.59 -12.66 -13.97
N ARG A 64 19.27 -11.57 -13.61
CA ARG A 64 20.49 -11.58 -12.80
C ARG A 64 20.27 -12.23 -11.43
N ARG A 65 19.13 -11.97 -10.79
CA ARG A 65 18.80 -12.49 -9.47
C ARG A 65 18.06 -13.84 -9.51
N LYS A 66 17.85 -14.41 -10.69
CA LYS A 66 17.11 -15.68 -10.89
C LYS A 66 15.72 -15.67 -10.24
N ILE A 67 15.03 -14.53 -10.27
CA ILE A 67 13.69 -14.36 -9.68
C ILE A 67 12.65 -15.03 -10.56
N LYS A 68 11.75 -15.83 -9.97
CA LYS A 68 10.58 -16.39 -10.67
C LYS A 68 9.55 -15.29 -10.88
N LEU A 69 9.59 -14.63 -12.04
CA LEU A 69 8.73 -13.50 -12.39
C LEU A 69 7.30 -13.96 -12.68
N GLN A 70 6.32 -13.27 -12.11
CA GLN A 70 4.92 -13.37 -12.51
C GLN A 70 4.55 -12.37 -13.62
N GLY A 71 5.17 -11.20 -13.62
CA GLY A 71 5.03 -10.10 -14.56
C GLY A 71 5.54 -8.79 -13.98
N ILE A 72 5.47 -7.73 -14.78
CA ILE A 72 5.68 -6.36 -14.32
C ILE A 72 4.30 -5.71 -14.11
N LEU A 73 4.04 -5.21 -12.91
CA LEU A 73 2.84 -4.44 -12.62
C LEU A 73 3.08 -3.00 -13.08
N VAL A 74 2.22 -2.52 -13.98
CA VAL A 74 2.13 -1.12 -14.38
C VAL A 74 0.98 -0.49 -13.60
N GLN A 75 1.21 0.62 -12.93
CA GLN A 75 0.25 1.23 -12.03
C GLN A 75 0.26 2.75 -12.16
N GLU A 76 -0.90 3.41 -11.99
CA GLU A 76 -0.97 4.85 -11.88
C GLU A 76 -0.15 5.33 -10.68
N TYR A 77 0.67 6.39 -10.88
CA TYR A 77 1.38 7.05 -9.80
C TYR A 77 0.44 7.96 -9.01
N HIS A 78 0.58 7.94 -7.70
CA HIS A 78 -0.15 8.83 -6.79
C HIS A 78 0.83 9.49 -5.84
N GLU A 79 0.64 10.78 -5.64
CA GLU A 79 1.41 11.59 -4.70
C GLU A 79 0.59 11.88 -3.45
N GLY A 80 1.23 11.82 -2.27
CA GLY A 80 0.57 12.08 -1.00
C GLY A 80 1.28 11.46 0.19
N LEU A 81 0.65 11.57 1.35
CA LEU A 81 1.08 10.92 2.57
C LEU A 81 0.96 9.40 2.42
N GLN A 82 2.02 8.70 2.75
CA GLN A 82 1.99 7.24 2.84
C GLN A 82 1.43 6.83 4.20
N VAL A 83 0.47 5.94 4.19
CA VAL A 83 -0.16 5.38 5.39
C VAL A 83 -0.07 3.86 5.32
N ILE A 84 0.27 3.23 6.43
CA ILE A 84 0.18 1.78 6.57
C ILE A 84 -1.08 1.40 7.32
N ILE A 85 -1.73 0.34 6.87
CA ILE A 85 -2.89 -0.26 7.54
C ILE A 85 -2.66 -1.77 7.56
N GLY A 86 -2.56 -2.34 8.76
CA GLY A 86 -2.37 -3.78 8.94
C GLY A 86 -3.56 -4.43 9.63
N ILE A 87 -3.89 -5.67 9.25
CA ILE A 87 -4.72 -6.58 10.03
C ILE A 87 -3.84 -7.78 10.42
N LYS A 88 -3.92 -8.21 11.66
CA LYS A 88 -3.27 -9.42 12.13
C LYS A 88 -4.20 -10.21 13.04
N LYS A 89 -4.20 -11.53 12.91
CA LYS A 89 -4.90 -12.41 13.83
C LYS A 89 -4.06 -12.57 15.09
N ASP A 90 -4.56 -12.08 16.19
CA ASP A 90 -3.97 -12.19 17.52
C ASP A 90 -4.61 -13.38 18.26
N PRO A 91 -3.84 -14.20 19.00
CA PRO A 91 -4.38 -15.38 19.67
C PRO A 91 -5.32 -15.03 20.84
N VAL A 92 -5.22 -13.84 21.42
CA VAL A 92 -6.02 -13.42 22.59
C VAL A 92 -7.18 -12.52 22.16
N PHE A 93 -6.87 -11.49 21.32
CA PHE A 93 -7.83 -10.46 20.95
C PHE A 93 -8.58 -10.73 19.63
N GLY A 94 -8.30 -11.87 18.96
CA GLY A 94 -8.81 -12.11 17.62
C GLY A 94 -8.13 -11.23 16.58
N HIS A 95 -8.86 -10.68 15.62
CA HIS A 95 -8.21 -9.79 14.64
C HIS A 95 -8.01 -8.38 15.22
N VAL A 96 -6.83 -7.83 15.04
CA VAL A 96 -6.48 -6.46 15.39
C VAL A 96 -6.16 -5.67 14.12
N ILE A 97 -6.49 -4.37 14.13
CA ILE A 97 -6.12 -3.43 13.08
C ILE A 97 -5.04 -2.49 13.59
N LEU A 98 -4.07 -2.22 12.73
CA LEU A 98 -2.98 -1.27 12.94
C LEU A 98 -3.09 -0.12 11.94
N CYS A 99 -2.78 1.09 12.37
CA CYS A 99 -2.61 2.26 11.53
C CYS A 99 -1.34 3.01 11.92
N GLY A 100 -0.58 3.50 10.93
CA GLY A 100 0.61 4.34 11.14
C GLY A 100 0.94 5.18 9.91
N ALA A 101 1.76 6.23 10.10
CA ALA A 101 2.33 6.97 8.99
C ALA A 101 3.40 6.10 8.32
N GLY A 102 3.29 5.89 7.00
CA GLY A 102 4.20 5.05 6.22
C GLY A 102 5.58 5.69 5.97
N GLY A 103 6.43 4.94 5.26
CA GLY A 103 7.78 5.38 4.93
C GLY A 103 8.67 5.54 6.16
N ILE A 104 9.51 6.57 6.17
CA ILE A 104 10.49 6.85 7.23
C ILE A 104 9.86 6.88 8.63
N TYR A 105 8.63 7.36 8.76
CA TYR A 105 7.95 7.46 10.05
C TYR A 105 7.72 6.10 10.72
N THR A 106 7.33 5.09 9.94
CA THR A 106 7.13 3.74 10.49
C THR A 106 8.42 2.98 10.66
N GLU A 107 9.34 3.09 9.70
CA GLU A 107 10.61 2.34 9.73
C GLU A 107 11.50 2.78 10.90
N ILE A 108 11.56 4.07 11.20
CA ILE A 108 12.43 4.62 12.25
C ILE A 108 11.68 4.76 13.58
N LEU A 109 10.47 5.35 13.57
CA LEU A 109 9.79 5.72 14.81
C LEU A 109 8.88 4.61 15.34
N LYS A 110 8.55 3.60 14.53
CA LYS A 110 7.60 2.53 14.88
C LYS A 110 6.28 3.08 15.44
N ASP A 111 5.87 4.24 14.93
CA ASP A 111 4.71 4.97 15.42
C ASP A 111 3.43 4.41 14.81
N VAL A 112 2.80 3.54 15.58
CA VAL A 112 1.59 2.82 15.17
C VAL A 112 0.56 2.81 16.29
N SER A 113 -0.72 2.81 15.93
CA SER A 113 -1.85 2.65 16.82
C SER A 113 -2.61 1.36 16.47
N ILE A 114 -3.00 0.59 17.49
CA ILE A 114 -3.62 -0.73 17.31
C ILE A 114 -4.96 -0.76 18.05
N ARG A 115 -5.97 -1.43 17.46
CA ARG A 115 -7.29 -1.70 18.07
C ARG A 115 -7.79 -3.09 17.67
N ALA A 116 -8.63 -3.69 18.51
CA ALA A 116 -9.35 -4.91 18.16
C ALA A 116 -10.39 -4.63 17.06
N CYS A 117 -10.54 -5.57 16.11
CA CYS A 117 -11.55 -5.49 15.05
C CYS A 117 -12.91 -6.03 15.54
N PRO A 118 -14.03 -5.47 15.05
CA PRO A 118 -14.15 -4.30 14.17
C PRO A 118 -14.04 -2.99 14.96
N ILE A 119 -13.64 -1.90 14.29
CA ILE A 119 -13.58 -0.57 14.87
C ILE A 119 -14.72 0.33 14.40
N THR A 120 -15.02 1.37 15.19
CA THR A 120 -15.93 2.46 14.83
C THR A 120 -15.17 3.66 14.24
N ILE A 121 -15.91 4.67 13.74
CA ILE A 121 -15.30 5.93 13.28
C ILE A 121 -14.58 6.65 14.44
N LYS A 122 -15.15 6.61 15.66
CA LYS A 122 -14.50 7.19 16.86
C LYS A 122 -13.19 6.48 17.20
N ASP A 123 -13.15 5.15 17.08
CA ASP A 123 -11.92 4.39 17.27
C ASP A 123 -10.87 4.76 16.22
N ALA A 124 -11.25 4.86 14.95
CA ALA A 124 -10.37 5.28 13.87
C ALA A 124 -9.80 6.70 14.10
N GLU A 125 -10.63 7.63 14.56
CA GLU A 125 -10.18 8.96 14.95
C GLU A 125 -9.19 8.91 16.13
N SER A 126 -9.51 8.17 17.18
CA SER A 126 -8.63 7.95 18.32
C SER A 126 -7.29 7.32 17.90
N MET A 127 -7.32 6.35 16.97
CA MET A 127 -6.10 5.72 16.44
C MET A 127 -5.17 6.74 15.80
N ILE A 128 -5.70 7.63 14.95
CA ILE A 128 -4.91 8.68 14.30
C ILE A 128 -4.37 9.68 15.32
N ASN A 129 -5.20 10.11 16.26
CA ASN A 129 -4.83 11.09 17.29
C ASN A 129 -3.79 10.57 18.30
N ASN A 130 -3.68 9.24 18.45
CA ASN A 130 -2.68 8.61 19.33
C ASN A 130 -1.30 8.45 18.67
N LEU A 131 -1.18 8.73 17.37
CA LEU A 131 0.13 8.72 16.70
C LEU A 131 0.96 9.92 17.17
N LYS A 132 2.26 9.69 17.42
CA LYS A 132 3.21 10.76 17.78
C LYS A 132 3.32 11.79 16.64
N VAL A 133 3.25 11.30 15.40
CA VAL A 133 3.33 12.12 14.20
C VAL A 133 1.97 12.57 13.66
N LYS A 134 0.92 12.58 14.49
CA LYS A 134 -0.46 12.94 14.09
C LYS A 134 -0.58 14.22 13.28
N GLU A 135 0.26 15.22 13.57
CA GLU A 135 0.25 16.52 12.88
C GLU A 135 0.44 16.41 11.37
N VAL A 136 1.11 15.34 10.91
CA VAL A 136 1.27 15.05 9.46
C VAL A 136 -0.08 14.78 8.80
N PHE A 137 -1.04 14.21 9.54
CA PHE A 137 -2.39 13.95 9.05
C PHE A 137 -3.26 15.22 9.05
N TYR A 138 -2.92 16.22 9.85
CA TYR A 138 -3.68 17.47 10.00
C TYR A 138 -3.05 18.67 9.29
N GLY A 139 -2.15 18.43 8.32
CA GLY A 139 -1.66 19.45 7.41
C GLY A 139 -0.30 20.04 7.76
N ALA A 140 0.48 19.39 8.65
CA ALA A 140 1.87 19.77 8.85
C ALA A 140 2.62 19.72 7.51
N ARG A 141 3.53 20.68 7.29
CA ARG A 141 4.31 20.83 6.04
C ARG A 141 3.46 20.99 4.77
N SER A 142 2.29 21.65 4.88
CA SER A 142 1.37 21.91 3.76
C SER A 142 0.80 20.65 3.09
N LEU A 143 0.94 19.48 3.71
CA LEU A 143 0.32 18.25 3.26
C LEU A 143 -1.15 18.23 3.68
N LYS A 144 -2.04 18.62 2.79
CA LYS A 144 -3.48 18.49 3.03
C LYS A 144 -3.92 17.07 2.75
N VAL A 145 -4.49 16.40 3.75
CA VAL A 145 -5.00 15.04 3.62
C VAL A 145 -6.46 14.94 4.05
N ASN A 146 -7.20 14.03 3.43
CA ASN A 146 -8.58 13.76 3.81
C ASN A 146 -8.65 12.72 4.93
N VAL A 147 -8.50 13.17 6.18
CA VAL A 147 -8.54 12.31 7.37
C VAL A 147 -9.86 11.56 7.50
N LYS A 148 -11.00 12.18 7.13
CA LYS A 148 -12.32 11.52 7.17
C LYS A 148 -12.40 10.31 6.25
N ASN A 149 -11.75 10.36 5.09
CA ASN A 149 -11.70 9.21 4.19
C ASN A 149 -10.77 8.12 4.73
N LEU A 150 -9.65 8.48 5.37
CA LEU A 150 -8.79 7.51 6.07
C LEU A 150 -9.58 6.78 7.17
N GLN A 151 -10.33 7.49 8.01
CA GLN A 151 -11.19 6.89 9.04
C GLN A 151 -12.16 5.86 8.44
N LYS A 152 -12.85 6.21 7.33
CA LYS A 152 -13.76 5.29 6.63
C LYS A 152 -13.03 4.06 6.08
N ILE A 153 -11.81 4.22 5.55
CA ILE A 153 -11.00 3.11 5.03
C ILE A 153 -10.59 2.19 6.19
N LEU A 154 -10.15 2.73 7.32
CA LEU A 154 -9.82 1.96 8.52
C LEU A 154 -11.02 1.12 9.00
N VAL A 155 -12.20 1.73 9.14
CA VAL A 155 -13.42 1.02 9.54
C VAL A 155 -13.75 -0.10 8.54
N LYS A 156 -13.78 0.18 7.24
CA LYS A 156 -14.04 -0.83 6.20
C LYS A 156 -13.02 -1.97 6.25
N THR A 157 -11.75 -1.66 6.43
CA THR A 157 -10.68 -2.65 6.50
C THR A 157 -10.84 -3.53 7.73
N SER A 158 -11.19 -2.97 8.89
CA SER A 158 -11.42 -3.71 10.14
C SER A 158 -12.60 -4.71 10.07
N GLN A 159 -13.52 -4.51 9.14
CA GLN A 159 -14.67 -5.40 8.93
C GLN A 159 -14.35 -6.62 8.06
N ILE A 160 -13.22 -6.60 7.32
CA ILE A 160 -12.86 -7.70 6.41
C ILE A 160 -12.76 -9.04 7.13
N PRO A 161 -12.10 -9.15 8.29
CA PRO A 161 -11.98 -10.42 9.00
C PRO A 161 -13.30 -10.99 9.53
N LEU A 162 -14.34 -10.18 9.71
CA LEU A 162 -15.65 -10.65 10.13
C LEU A 162 -16.25 -11.62 9.10
N LYS A 163 -16.03 -11.34 7.81
CA LYS A 163 -16.48 -12.19 6.71
C LYS A 163 -15.46 -13.27 6.35
N TYR A 164 -14.16 -12.95 6.43
CA TYR A 164 -13.06 -13.81 5.98
C TYR A 164 -12.17 -14.21 7.16
N LYS A 165 -12.71 -15.07 8.05
CA LYS A 165 -12.07 -15.48 9.31
C LYS A 165 -10.71 -16.16 9.15
N LYS A 166 -10.42 -16.73 7.97
CA LYS A 166 -9.14 -17.37 7.63
C LYS A 166 -8.00 -16.39 7.35
N ILE A 167 -8.25 -15.09 7.32
CA ILE A 167 -7.18 -14.10 7.15
C ILE A 167 -6.30 -14.13 8.39
N GLN A 168 -5.00 -14.40 8.19
CA GLN A 168 -3.99 -14.33 9.23
C GLN A 168 -3.38 -12.94 9.29
N GLU A 169 -3.16 -12.35 8.10
CA GLU A 169 -2.55 -11.03 7.97
C GLU A 169 -3.06 -10.35 6.70
N LEU A 170 -3.33 -9.05 6.79
CA LEU A 170 -3.50 -8.13 5.66
C LEU A 170 -2.59 -6.94 5.91
N ASP A 171 -1.71 -6.64 4.98
CA ASP A 171 -0.82 -5.48 5.00
C ASP A 171 -1.11 -4.60 3.78
N ILE A 172 -1.59 -3.39 4.02
CA ILE A 172 -1.75 -2.32 3.03
C ILE A 172 -0.58 -1.36 3.26
N ASN A 173 0.40 -1.38 2.35
CA ASN A 173 1.63 -0.63 2.52
C ASN A 173 2.26 -0.25 1.17
N PRO A 174 2.02 1.01 0.71
CA PRO A 174 1.19 2.02 1.38
C PRO A 174 -0.23 2.22 0.79
N LEU A 175 -1.09 2.83 1.58
CA LEU A 175 -2.18 3.67 1.13
C LEU A 175 -1.60 5.07 0.89
N ILE A 176 -1.77 5.64 -0.30
CA ILE A 176 -1.42 7.03 -0.59
C ILE A 176 -2.65 7.91 -0.34
N LEU A 177 -2.47 8.95 0.47
CA LEU A 177 -3.54 9.82 0.91
C LEU A 177 -3.18 11.30 0.65
N ASN A 178 -4.06 12.03 -0.02
CA ASN A 178 -4.00 13.50 -0.13
C ASN A 178 -5.41 14.10 0.05
N GLU A 179 -5.56 15.40 -0.22
CA GLU A 179 -6.83 16.10 -0.06
C GLU A 179 -7.95 15.55 -0.98
N LYS A 180 -7.58 15.10 -2.18
CA LYS A 180 -8.52 14.74 -3.26
C LYS A 180 -8.64 13.24 -3.50
N THR A 181 -7.58 12.51 -3.17
CA THR A 181 -7.50 11.08 -3.52
C THR A 181 -6.95 10.24 -2.39
N GLU A 182 -7.45 9.04 -2.31
CA GLU A 182 -6.92 7.92 -1.52
C GLU A 182 -6.76 6.72 -2.44
N LYS A 183 -5.56 6.11 -2.45
CA LYS A 183 -5.27 4.93 -3.29
C LYS A 183 -4.37 3.94 -2.60
N ILE A 184 -4.85 2.71 -2.51
CA ILE A 184 -4.03 1.56 -2.13
C ILE A 184 -3.14 1.22 -3.32
N VAL A 185 -1.84 1.31 -3.14
CA VAL A 185 -0.87 1.04 -4.21
C VAL A 185 -0.06 -0.24 -4.00
N ASP A 186 -0.06 -0.78 -2.80
CA ASP A 186 0.43 -2.14 -2.53
C ASP A 186 -0.37 -2.77 -1.39
N ALA A 187 -0.67 -4.06 -1.52
CA ALA A 187 -1.32 -4.83 -0.48
C ALA A 187 -0.90 -6.29 -0.56
N ARG A 188 -0.76 -6.91 0.61
CA ARG A 188 -0.44 -8.32 0.77
C ARG A 188 -1.41 -8.96 1.75
N MET A 189 -1.83 -10.20 1.46
CA MET A 189 -2.71 -10.96 2.34
C MET A 189 -2.15 -12.36 2.56
N ILE A 190 -2.18 -12.81 3.80
CA ILE A 190 -1.88 -14.20 4.19
C ILE A 190 -3.17 -14.83 4.68
N ILE A 191 -3.52 -15.98 4.10
CA ILE A 191 -4.74 -16.74 4.41
C ILE A 191 -4.31 -18.11 4.92
N GLU A 192 -4.96 -18.56 5.99
CA GLU A 192 -4.83 -19.91 6.51
C GLU A 192 -5.31 -20.93 5.45
N LYS A 193 -4.53 -21.98 5.25
CA LYS A 193 -4.83 -23.07 4.31
C LYS A 193 -6.04 -23.91 4.75
#